data_e9d95d26cb6d303822efc00b63bf1583
#
_entry.id   e9d95d26cb6d303822efc00b63bf1583
#
_cell.length_a   1.000
_cell.length_b   1.000
_cell.length_c   1.000
_cell.angle_alpha   90.00
_cell.angle_beta   90.00
_cell.angle_gamma   90.00
#
_symmetry.space_group_name_H-M   'P 1'
#
loop_
_entity.id
_entity.type
_entity.pdbx_description
1 polymer ?
#
loop_
_entity_poly.entity_id
_entity_poly.type
_entity_poly.pdbx_seq_one_letter_code
_entity_poly.pdbx_strand_id
1 'polypeptide(L)'
;MVSRRADAIAAEPPPLPDGCFRVIVADPPWAYGARAEDPSHRAANPYPQMPIEDIRSLPVAGRAHDDAVLWLWTTNGHMRDAYGVLEAWGFQPKTILTWAKDRMGTGDWLRGQTEHCLMAVRGRPVVTLTNQTTLLHAPMREHSRKPDAFYALVESLCPAPHDGRLELLARQTRPGWVAAGAEVGKFSAVSDA
;
A
#
# COMPACT_ATOMS: atom_id res chain seq x y z
N MET A 1 -4.08 -40.65 1.39
CA MET A 1 -3.61 -39.71 0.34
C MET A 1 -3.63 -38.33 0.93
N VAL A 2 -2.48 -37.85 1.43
CA VAL A 2 -2.40 -36.58 2.19
C VAL A 2 -2.21 -35.44 1.20
N SER A 3 -3.23 -34.57 1.08
CA SER A 3 -3.18 -33.36 0.29
C SER A 3 -2.10 -32.43 0.88
N ARG A 4 -1.00 -32.23 0.15
CA ARG A 4 -0.05 -31.16 0.46
C ARG A 4 -0.76 -29.84 0.21
N ARG A 5 -1.18 -29.17 1.29
CA ARG A 5 -1.45 -27.73 1.25
C ARG A 5 -0.15 -27.07 0.78
N ALA A 6 -0.22 -26.35 -0.33
CA ALA A 6 0.82 -25.40 -0.65
C ALA A 6 0.76 -24.33 0.45
N ASP A 7 1.70 -24.39 1.39
CA ASP A 7 1.88 -23.39 2.40
C ASP A 7 2.18 -22.08 1.64
N ALA A 8 1.22 -21.15 1.68
CA ALA A 8 1.48 -19.79 1.22
C ALA A 8 2.65 -19.28 2.07
N ILE A 9 3.78 -18.99 1.44
CA ILE A 9 4.95 -18.45 2.12
C ILE A 9 4.50 -17.12 2.69
N ALA A 10 4.35 -17.04 4.01
CA ALA A 10 4.06 -15.79 4.70
C ALA A 10 5.22 -14.83 4.43
N ALA A 11 4.90 -13.62 4.01
CA ALA A 11 5.91 -12.57 3.88
C ALA A 11 6.43 -12.23 5.26
N GLU A 12 7.75 -12.35 5.48
CA GLU A 12 8.34 -11.83 6.71
C GLU A 12 8.15 -10.31 6.77
N PRO A 13 7.76 -9.77 7.94
CA PRO A 13 7.67 -8.33 8.11
C PRO A 13 9.02 -7.68 7.78
N PRO A 14 9.06 -6.68 6.89
CA PRO A 14 10.32 -6.01 6.58
C PRO A 14 10.84 -5.26 7.82
N PRO A 15 12.15 -5.22 8.04
CA PRO A 15 12.72 -4.36 9.06
C PRO A 15 12.37 -2.89 8.71
N LEU A 16 11.80 -2.18 9.67
CA LEU A 16 11.51 -0.76 9.49
C LEU A 16 12.80 0.05 9.57
N PRO A 17 13.05 0.98 8.66
CA PRO A 17 14.23 1.82 8.69
C PRO A 17 14.20 2.73 9.92
N ASP A 18 15.38 3.11 10.40
CA ASP A 18 15.49 4.14 11.41
C ASP A 18 15.05 5.49 10.83
N GLY A 19 14.41 6.29 11.67
CA GLY A 19 13.90 7.58 11.26
C GLY A 19 12.58 7.94 11.91
N CYS A 20 12.12 9.15 11.61
CA CYS A 20 10.85 9.69 12.08
C CYS A 20 10.17 10.36 10.89
N PHE A 21 9.15 9.72 10.33
CA PHE A 21 8.58 10.07 9.03
C PHE A 21 7.30 10.90 9.17
N ARG A 22 7.21 11.98 8.39
CA ARG A 22 6.01 12.85 8.32
C ARG A 22 5.01 12.38 7.27
N VAL A 23 5.47 11.68 6.25
CA VAL A 23 4.62 11.11 5.20
C VAL A 23 4.97 9.66 5.03
N ILE A 24 3.97 8.80 5.18
CA ILE A 24 4.12 7.36 5.05
C ILE A 24 3.14 6.88 3.97
N VAL A 25 3.63 6.12 3.00
CA VAL A 25 2.83 5.36 2.06
C VAL A 25 3.03 3.88 2.36
N ALA A 26 1.96 3.11 2.43
CA ALA A 26 2.02 1.67 2.65
C ALA A 26 1.10 0.93 1.67
N ASP A 27 1.60 -0.15 1.08
CA ASP A 27 0.86 -1.05 0.19
C ASP A 27 0.98 -2.49 0.67
N PRO A 28 0.24 -2.88 1.73
CA PRO A 28 0.35 -4.22 2.28
C PRO A 28 -0.04 -5.32 1.29
N PRO A 29 0.67 -6.45 1.29
CA PRO A 29 0.29 -7.62 0.51
C PRO A 29 -0.86 -8.37 1.21
N TRP A 30 -2.06 -7.81 1.12
CA TRP A 30 -3.27 -8.33 1.76
C TRP A 30 -3.49 -9.81 1.46
N ALA A 31 -3.82 -10.60 2.49
CA ALA A 31 -4.10 -12.01 2.35
C ALA A 31 -5.51 -12.22 1.78
N TYR A 32 -5.60 -12.56 0.52
CA TYR A 32 -6.85 -13.03 -0.07
C TYR A 32 -7.04 -14.50 0.31
N GLY A 33 -8.16 -14.84 0.93
CA GLY A 33 -8.51 -16.22 1.21
C GLY A 33 -8.39 -17.04 -0.08
N ALA A 34 -7.68 -18.16 -0.04
CA ALA A 34 -7.62 -19.06 -1.15
C ALA A 34 -9.06 -19.47 -1.49
N ARG A 35 -9.53 -19.20 -2.71
CA ARG A 35 -10.75 -19.81 -3.21
C ARG A 35 -10.49 -21.30 -3.33
N ALA A 36 -10.93 -22.04 -2.35
CA ALA A 36 -10.81 -23.51 -2.36
C ALA A 36 -11.53 -24.17 -3.55
N GLU A 37 -12.30 -23.40 -4.32
CA GLU A 37 -13.25 -23.90 -5.33
C GLU A 37 -12.99 -23.37 -6.76
N ASP A 38 -11.95 -22.58 -7.03
CA ASP A 38 -11.64 -22.16 -8.39
C ASP A 38 -10.69 -23.17 -9.07
N PRO A 39 -11.20 -24.09 -9.94
CA PRO A 39 -10.37 -25.06 -10.63
C PRO A 39 -9.45 -24.45 -11.69
N SER A 40 -9.59 -23.14 -12.00
CA SER A 40 -8.83 -22.50 -13.06
C SER A 40 -7.43 -22.01 -12.64
N HIS A 41 -7.09 -22.06 -11.36
CA HIS A 41 -5.84 -21.52 -10.78
C HIS A 41 -5.49 -20.08 -11.19
N ARG A 42 -6.42 -19.36 -11.84
CA ARG A 42 -6.20 -17.97 -12.29
C ARG A 42 -6.17 -16.98 -11.14
N ALA A 43 -6.58 -17.40 -9.95
CA ALA A 43 -6.59 -16.61 -8.73
C ALA A 43 -5.38 -16.88 -7.82
N ALA A 44 -4.40 -17.68 -8.24
CA ALA A 44 -3.16 -17.84 -7.49
C ALA A 44 -2.45 -16.48 -7.44
N ASN A 45 -2.44 -15.86 -6.26
CA ASN A 45 -1.68 -14.62 -6.07
C ASN A 45 -0.19 -14.98 -6.14
N PRO A 46 0.57 -14.47 -7.13
CA PRO A 46 1.98 -14.81 -7.30
C PRO A 46 2.89 -14.18 -6.23
N TYR A 47 2.31 -13.47 -5.28
CA TYR A 47 3.07 -12.74 -4.25
C TYR A 47 2.86 -13.34 -2.86
N PRO A 48 3.91 -13.35 -2.01
CA PRO A 48 3.76 -13.66 -0.60
C PRO A 48 2.71 -12.73 0.00
N GLN A 49 1.75 -13.31 0.71
CA GLN A 49 0.69 -12.58 1.40
C GLN A 49 1.07 -12.44 2.87
N MET A 50 0.66 -11.34 3.50
CA MET A 50 0.86 -11.12 4.92
C MET A 50 -0.49 -11.22 5.64
N PRO A 51 -0.60 -12.04 6.70
CA PRO A 51 -1.80 -12.05 7.54
C PRO A 51 -2.13 -10.66 8.08
N ILE A 52 -3.41 -10.36 8.24
CA ILE A 52 -3.88 -9.03 8.70
C ILE A 52 -3.28 -8.67 10.06
N GLU A 53 -3.17 -9.65 10.97
CA GLU A 53 -2.59 -9.42 12.29
C GLU A 53 -1.10 -9.07 12.23
N ASP A 54 -0.36 -9.64 11.28
CA ASP A 54 1.04 -9.31 11.05
C ASP A 54 1.17 -7.89 10.50
N ILE A 55 0.29 -7.48 9.57
CA ILE A 55 0.24 -6.11 9.08
C ILE A 55 -0.05 -5.13 10.24
N ARG A 56 -1.04 -5.44 11.08
CA ARG A 56 -1.40 -4.61 12.24
C ARG A 56 -0.28 -4.48 13.25
N SER A 57 0.52 -5.54 13.42
CA SER A 57 1.62 -5.60 14.39
C SER A 57 2.88 -4.86 13.94
N LEU A 58 2.97 -4.41 12.69
CA LEU A 58 4.11 -3.62 12.22
C LEU A 58 4.28 -2.36 13.09
N PRO A 59 5.49 -2.06 13.61
CA PRO A 59 5.72 -0.97 14.54
C PRO A 59 5.77 0.41 13.87
N VAL A 60 4.79 0.69 12.99
CA VAL A 60 4.70 1.93 12.21
C VAL A 60 4.52 3.14 13.11
N ALA A 61 3.76 2.99 14.20
CA ALA A 61 3.55 4.07 15.17
C ALA A 61 4.87 4.62 15.75
N GLY A 62 5.88 3.76 15.93
CA GLY A 62 7.21 4.15 16.45
C GLY A 62 8.11 4.85 15.41
N ARG A 63 7.72 4.84 14.15
CA ARG A 63 8.43 5.47 13.04
C ARG A 63 7.72 6.72 12.49
N ALA A 64 6.47 6.93 12.91
CA ALA A 64 5.69 8.09 12.51
C ALA A 64 6.02 9.30 13.39
N HIS A 65 6.20 10.46 12.76
CA HIS A 65 6.26 11.73 13.46
C HIS A 65 4.95 11.99 14.23
N ASP A 66 4.98 12.79 15.27
CA ASP A 66 3.78 13.17 16.03
C ASP A 66 2.72 13.83 15.14
N ASP A 67 3.18 14.59 14.15
CA ASP A 67 2.35 15.17 13.09
C ASP A 67 2.68 14.48 11.76
N ALA A 68 1.94 13.42 11.42
CA ALA A 68 2.19 12.61 10.23
C ALA A 68 0.93 12.33 9.42
N VAL A 69 1.13 12.12 8.11
CA VAL A 69 0.10 11.63 7.17
C VAL A 69 0.46 10.23 6.72
N LEU A 70 -0.50 9.34 6.78
CA LEU A 70 -0.43 7.98 6.25
C LEU A 70 -1.36 7.83 5.05
N TRP A 71 -0.84 7.22 3.98
CA TRP A 71 -1.56 6.79 2.80
C TRP A 71 -1.50 5.26 2.71
N LEU A 72 -2.60 4.60 3.07
CA LEU A 72 -2.69 3.15 3.14
C LEU A 72 -3.48 2.61 1.96
N TRP A 73 -2.81 1.89 1.06
CA TRP A 73 -3.43 1.23 -0.08
C TRP A 73 -4.20 -0.02 0.34
N THR A 74 -5.38 -0.18 -0.22
CA THR A 74 -6.25 -1.32 0.01
C THR A 74 -7.15 -1.59 -1.20
N THR A 75 -7.86 -2.70 -1.16
CA THR A 75 -8.87 -3.07 -2.15
C THR A 75 -10.26 -3.12 -1.51
N ASN A 76 -11.30 -3.24 -2.33
CA ASN A 76 -12.68 -3.36 -1.84
C ASN A 76 -12.85 -4.47 -0.79
N GLY A 77 -12.21 -5.62 -1.01
CA GLY A 77 -12.31 -6.78 -0.12
C GLY A 77 -11.68 -6.57 1.26
N HIS A 78 -10.64 -5.72 1.34
CA HIS A 78 -9.90 -5.44 2.57
C HIS A 78 -10.16 -4.06 3.15
N MET A 79 -11.17 -3.35 2.66
CA MET A 79 -11.48 -2.01 3.14
C MET A 79 -11.70 -1.99 4.66
N ARG A 80 -12.47 -2.94 5.18
CA ARG A 80 -12.74 -3.05 6.62
C ARG A 80 -11.48 -3.31 7.43
N ASP A 81 -10.61 -4.20 6.94
CA ASP A 81 -9.36 -4.56 7.60
C ASP A 81 -8.39 -3.38 7.62
N ALA A 82 -8.35 -2.60 6.53
CA ALA A 82 -7.52 -1.41 6.43
C ALA A 82 -7.83 -0.35 7.50
N TYR A 83 -9.10 -0.16 7.87
CA TYR A 83 -9.45 0.71 8.99
C TYR A 83 -8.87 0.19 10.32
N GLY A 84 -8.91 -1.13 10.57
CA GLY A 84 -8.31 -1.74 11.75
C GLY A 84 -6.78 -1.60 11.77
N VAL A 85 -6.12 -1.60 10.61
CA VAL A 85 -4.68 -1.32 10.49
C VAL A 85 -4.37 0.14 10.83
N LEU A 86 -5.18 1.10 10.34
CA LEU A 86 -5.01 2.52 10.70
C LEU A 86 -5.08 2.74 12.23
N GLU A 87 -6.06 2.13 12.88
CA GLU A 87 -6.22 2.20 14.33
C GLU A 87 -5.01 1.61 15.07
N ALA A 88 -4.56 0.42 14.66
CA ALA A 88 -3.40 -0.25 15.26
C ALA A 88 -2.11 0.57 15.13
N TRP A 89 -1.96 1.30 14.01
CA TRP A 89 -0.80 2.17 13.77
C TRP A 89 -0.95 3.58 14.37
N GLY A 90 -2.10 3.88 15.02
CA GLY A 90 -2.35 5.15 15.70
C GLY A 90 -2.70 6.32 14.79
N PHE A 91 -3.33 6.03 13.64
CA PHE A 91 -3.78 7.04 12.69
C PHE A 91 -5.31 7.14 12.62
N GLN A 92 -5.81 8.37 12.44
CA GLN A 92 -7.22 8.66 12.26
C GLN A 92 -7.56 8.81 10.78
N PRO A 93 -8.49 8.03 10.22
CA PRO A 93 -8.90 8.14 8.83
C PRO A 93 -9.56 9.50 8.55
N LYS A 94 -9.30 10.06 7.37
CA LYS A 94 -9.86 11.36 6.94
C LYS A 94 -10.65 11.24 5.64
N THR A 95 -10.09 10.59 4.63
CA THR A 95 -10.75 10.45 3.32
C THR A 95 -10.20 9.24 2.58
N ILE A 96 -10.83 8.89 1.46
CA ILE A 96 -10.43 7.82 0.56
C ILE A 96 -10.12 8.43 -0.80
N LEU A 97 -8.91 8.20 -1.31
CA LEU A 97 -8.56 8.43 -2.69
C LEU A 97 -8.85 7.14 -3.49
N THR A 98 -9.62 7.25 -4.56
CA THR A 98 -9.90 6.12 -5.44
C THR A 98 -9.10 6.23 -6.73
N TRP A 99 -8.27 5.25 -7.00
CA TRP A 99 -7.61 5.10 -8.29
C TRP A 99 -8.56 4.38 -9.25
N ALA A 100 -9.03 5.08 -10.28
CA ALA A 100 -9.77 4.53 -11.40
C ALA A 100 -8.81 4.15 -12.53
N LYS A 101 -8.77 2.86 -12.85
CA LYS A 101 -7.90 2.28 -13.87
C LYS A 101 -8.54 2.36 -15.26
N ASP A 102 -7.73 2.35 -16.29
CA ASP A 102 -8.16 2.33 -17.70
C ASP A 102 -8.75 0.98 -18.13
N ARG A 103 -8.42 -0.12 -17.40
CA ARG A 103 -8.84 -1.47 -17.72
C ARG A 103 -9.40 -2.21 -16.50
N MET A 104 -10.35 -3.10 -16.76
CA MET A 104 -10.89 -4.01 -15.74
C MET A 104 -9.87 -5.09 -15.40
N GLY A 105 -9.69 -5.34 -14.11
CA GLY A 105 -8.97 -6.47 -13.58
C GLY A 105 -9.86 -7.71 -13.36
N THR A 106 -9.44 -8.56 -12.45
CA THR A 106 -10.22 -9.69 -11.95
C THR A 106 -11.23 -9.24 -10.88
N GLY A 107 -12.21 -10.06 -10.58
CA GLY A 107 -13.18 -9.83 -9.50
C GLY A 107 -14.19 -10.96 -9.45
N ASP A 108 -14.83 -11.14 -8.29
CA ASP A 108 -15.71 -12.27 -8.02
C ASP A 108 -17.14 -12.01 -8.51
N TRP A 109 -17.72 -10.91 -8.05
CA TRP A 109 -19.07 -10.49 -8.37
C TRP A 109 -19.08 -9.42 -9.45
N LEU A 110 -18.17 -8.44 -9.31
CA LEU A 110 -17.92 -7.40 -10.29
C LEU A 110 -16.42 -7.37 -10.58
N ARG A 111 -16.07 -7.08 -11.83
CA ARG A 111 -14.68 -6.92 -12.23
C ARG A 111 -14.12 -5.62 -11.67
N GLY A 112 -13.01 -5.74 -10.89
CA GLY A 112 -12.40 -4.58 -10.26
C GLY A 112 -11.73 -3.65 -11.27
N GLN A 113 -12.07 -2.37 -11.21
CA GLN A 113 -11.44 -1.31 -12.00
C GLN A 113 -10.91 -0.19 -11.10
N THR A 114 -11.01 -0.38 -9.78
CA THR A 114 -10.57 0.59 -8.79
C THR A 114 -9.67 -0.05 -7.76
N GLU A 115 -8.78 0.76 -7.21
CA GLU A 115 -8.13 0.53 -5.92
C GLU A 115 -8.31 1.77 -5.05
N HIS A 116 -8.16 1.62 -3.75
CA HIS A 116 -8.42 2.66 -2.79
C HIS A 116 -7.20 2.93 -1.92
N CYS A 117 -6.99 4.18 -1.60
CA CYS A 117 -5.95 4.61 -0.68
C CYS A 117 -6.58 5.45 0.43
N LEU A 118 -6.53 4.94 1.66
CA LEU A 118 -7.02 5.69 2.80
C LEU A 118 -5.98 6.73 3.21
N MET A 119 -6.39 7.99 3.20
CA MET A 119 -5.61 9.06 3.83
C MET A 119 -5.99 9.15 5.30
N ALA A 120 -5.01 9.04 6.16
CA ALA A 120 -5.18 9.14 7.61
C ALA A 120 -4.11 10.05 8.22
N VAL A 121 -4.38 10.60 9.39
CA VAL A 121 -3.47 11.52 10.05
C VAL A 121 -3.21 11.13 11.50
N ARG A 122 -2.05 11.52 11.99
CA ARG A 122 -1.68 11.55 13.39
C ARG A 122 -1.32 12.99 13.75
N GLY A 123 -1.79 13.47 14.90
CA GLY A 123 -1.55 14.87 15.31
C GLY A 123 -2.17 15.90 14.36
N ARG A 124 -1.39 16.91 13.99
CA ARG A 124 -1.81 18.03 13.15
C ARG A 124 -0.81 18.29 12.01
N PRO A 125 -0.67 17.35 11.07
CA PRO A 125 0.25 17.52 9.96
C PRO A 125 -0.18 18.66 9.04
N VAL A 126 0.81 19.24 8.36
CA VAL A 126 0.54 20.22 7.30
C VAL A 126 0.11 19.47 6.05
N VAL A 127 -1.08 19.80 5.55
CA VAL A 127 -1.61 19.31 4.27
C VAL A 127 -2.03 20.53 3.45
N THR A 128 -1.46 20.65 2.26
CA THR A 128 -1.79 21.74 1.33
C THR A 128 -3.07 21.35 0.57
N LEU A 129 -4.16 22.04 0.88
CA LEU A 129 -5.45 21.83 0.20
C LEU A 129 -5.46 22.63 -1.11
N THR A 130 -5.55 21.94 -2.24
CA THR A 130 -5.47 22.53 -3.59
C THR A 130 -6.65 22.14 -4.48
N ASN A 131 -7.87 22.08 -3.95
CA ASN A 131 -9.06 21.62 -4.69
C ASN A 131 -8.90 20.19 -5.27
N GLN A 132 -8.08 19.36 -4.66
CA GLN A 132 -7.84 18.01 -5.10
C GLN A 132 -9.08 17.14 -4.88
N THR A 133 -9.50 16.45 -5.93
CA THR A 133 -10.62 15.48 -5.84
C THR A 133 -10.14 14.16 -5.21
N THR A 134 -11.09 13.37 -4.74
CA THR A 134 -10.83 12.00 -4.24
C THR A 134 -10.70 10.95 -5.34
N LEU A 135 -10.63 11.37 -6.61
CA LEU A 135 -10.54 10.50 -7.77
C LEU A 135 -9.20 10.72 -8.50
N LEU A 136 -8.46 9.64 -8.70
CA LEU A 136 -7.23 9.60 -9.48
C LEU A 136 -7.44 8.72 -10.70
N HIS A 137 -7.43 9.31 -11.90
CA HIS A 137 -7.41 8.57 -13.14
C HIS A 137 -5.96 8.29 -13.56
N ALA A 138 -5.59 7.03 -13.69
CA ALA A 138 -4.29 6.64 -14.20
C ALA A 138 -4.35 5.23 -14.80
N PRO A 139 -3.56 4.92 -15.83
CA PRO A 139 -3.52 3.59 -16.43
C PRO A 139 -3.05 2.55 -15.42
N MET A 140 -3.53 1.32 -15.61
CA MET A 140 -3.06 0.16 -14.86
C MET A 140 -1.61 -0.12 -15.23
N ARG A 141 -0.78 -0.38 -14.22
CA ARG A 141 0.62 -0.75 -14.37
C ARG A 141 0.82 -2.24 -14.08
N GLU A 142 1.94 -2.79 -14.53
CA GLU A 142 2.32 -4.18 -14.29
C GLU A 142 2.50 -4.46 -12.78
N HIS A 143 2.22 -5.67 -12.39
CA HIS A 143 2.48 -6.20 -11.04
C HIS A 143 1.93 -5.35 -9.88
N SER A 144 0.73 -4.79 -10.02
CA SER A 144 0.08 -3.95 -8.98
C SER A 144 0.87 -2.69 -8.59
N ARG A 145 1.80 -2.25 -9.43
CA ARG A 145 2.57 -1.02 -9.23
C ARG A 145 1.66 0.19 -9.21
N LYS A 146 1.78 1.02 -8.18
CA LYS A 146 0.97 2.23 -8.03
C LYS A 146 1.40 3.31 -9.04
N PRO A 147 0.47 4.14 -9.52
CA PRO A 147 0.79 5.15 -10.55
C PRO A 147 1.71 6.25 -10.01
N ASP A 148 2.63 6.74 -10.83
CA ASP A 148 3.53 7.84 -10.44
C ASP A 148 2.77 9.12 -10.12
N ALA A 149 1.61 9.34 -10.77
CA ALA A 149 0.71 10.44 -10.48
C ALA A 149 0.22 10.47 -9.01
N PHE A 150 0.12 9.30 -8.36
CA PHE A 150 -0.20 9.23 -6.94
C PHE A 150 0.92 9.83 -6.08
N TYR A 151 2.16 9.49 -6.35
CA TYR A 151 3.30 10.01 -5.58
C TYR A 151 3.47 11.51 -5.78
N ALA A 152 3.33 11.99 -7.02
CA ALA A 152 3.35 13.43 -7.32
C ALA A 152 2.23 14.17 -6.57
N LEU A 153 1.03 13.58 -6.49
CA LEU A 153 -0.09 14.11 -5.70
C LEU A 153 0.28 14.17 -4.21
N VAL A 154 0.78 13.09 -3.63
CA VAL A 154 1.16 13.03 -2.21
C VAL A 154 2.25 14.04 -1.90
N GLU A 155 3.27 14.18 -2.75
CA GLU A 155 4.35 15.14 -2.59
C GLU A 155 3.86 16.59 -2.63
N SER A 156 2.86 16.89 -3.47
CA SER A 156 2.27 18.24 -3.55
C SER A 156 1.38 18.56 -2.35
N LEU A 157 0.65 17.57 -1.84
CA LEU A 157 -0.28 17.75 -0.71
C LEU A 157 0.41 17.73 0.65
N CYS A 158 1.45 16.89 0.78
CA CYS A 158 2.10 16.60 2.05
C CYS A 158 3.57 17.03 2.00
N PRO A 159 3.87 18.30 2.23
CA PRO A 159 5.25 18.77 2.25
C PRO A 159 6.02 18.10 3.39
N ALA A 160 7.18 17.55 3.07
CA ALA A 160 8.10 16.94 4.02
C ALA A 160 9.54 17.12 3.54
N PRO A 161 10.54 17.15 4.46
CA PRO A 161 11.93 17.10 4.08
C PRO A 161 12.22 15.81 3.31
N HIS A 162 13.35 15.77 2.61
CA HIS A 162 13.72 14.67 1.72
C HIS A 162 13.79 13.30 2.43
N ASP A 163 14.20 13.28 3.69
CA ASP A 163 14.28 12.11 4.56
C ASP A 163 13.02 11.88 5.41
N GLY A 164 12.00 12.72 5.24
CA GLY A 164 10.75 12.67 6.00
C GLY A 164 9.65 11.84 5.33
N ARG A 165 9.94 11.14 4.22
CA ARG A 165 8.99 10.29 3.48
C ARG A 165 9.41 8.84 3.52
N LEU A 166 8.48 7.96 3.85
CA LEU A 166 8.67 6.51 3.88
C LEU A 166 7.68 5.83 2.93
N GLU A 167 8.16 4.97 2.04
CA GLU A 167 7.37 3.98 1.34
C GLU A 167 7.59 2.62 2.00
N LEU A 168 6.59 2.17 2.75
CA LEU A 168 6.60 0.91 3.49
C LEU A 168 6.02 -0.21 2.61
N LEU A 169 6.64 -1.40 2.67
CA LEU A 169 6.34 -2.54 1.80
C LEU A 169 6.60 -2.22 0.32
N ALA A 170 7.59 -1.36 0.11
CA ALA A 170 8.00 -0.85 -1.19
C ALA A 170 8.50 -1.97 -2.11
N ARG A 171 8.25 -1.80 -3.42
CA ARG A 171 8.76 -2.69 -4.47
C ARG A 171 9.77 -2.01 -5.38
N GLN A 172 10.02 -0.73 -5.15
CA GLN A 172 11.00 0.09 -5.89
C GLN A 172 11.54 1.19 -4.99
N THR A 173 12.68 1.73 -5.39
CA THR A 173 13.18 2.98 -4.80
C THR A 173 12.61 4.18 -5.56
N ARG A 174 12.49 5.33 -4.87
CA ARG A 174 12.04 6.59 -5.45
C ARG A 174 12.87 7.74 -4.89
N PRO A 175 13.35 8.68 -5.73
CA PRO A 175 14.03 9.86 -5.24
C PRO A 175 13.20 10.62 -4.20
N GLY A 176 13.81 10.99 -3.09
CA GLY A 176 13.13 11.71 -2.01
C GLY A 176 12.29 10.83 -1.05
N TRP A 177 12.40 9.52 -1.17
CA TRP A 177 11.70 8.55 -0.32
C TRP A 177 12.67 7.53 0.27
N VAL A 178 12.51 7.25 1.54
CA VAL A 178 13.08 6.05 2.16
C VAL A 178 12.18 4.88 1.79
N ALA A 179 12.73 3.81 1.25
CA ALA A 179 11.99 2.63 0.85
C ALA A 179 12.31 1.45 1.77
N ALA A 180 11.29 0.79 2.29
CA ALA A 180 11.42 -0.41 3.12
C ALA A 180 10.46 -1.50 2.65
N GLY A 181 10.97 -2.67 2.33
CA GLY A 181 10.19 -3.82 1.88
C GLY A 181 11.08 -4.95 1.40
N ALA A 182 10.60 -6.18 1.46
CA ALA A 182 11.33 -7.37 1.00
C ALA A 182 11.59 -7.36 -0.53
N GLU A 183 10.80 -6.60 -1.29
CA GLU A 183 10.86 -6.54 -2.75
C GLU A 183 11.37 -5.18 -3.30
N VAL A 184 12.07 -4.37 -2.51
CA VAL A 184 12.50 -3.00 -2.88
C VAL A 184 13.24 -2.91 -4.22
N GLY A 185 13.98 -3.94 -4.61
CA GLY A 185 14.71 -3.98 -5.88
C GLY A 185 13.91 -4.48 -7.09
N LYS A 186 12.64 -4.86 -6.93
CA LYS A 186 11.86 -5.55 -7.97
C LYS A 186 11.62 -4.72 -9.24
N PHE A 187 11.49 -3.41 -9.07
CA PHE A 187 11.26 -2.46 -10.17
C PHE A 187 12.34 -1.37 -10.22
N SER A 188 13.56 -1.68 -9.73
CA SER A 188 14.70 -0.79 -9.95
C SER A 188 14.86 -0.59 -11.45
N ALA A 189 14.96 0.66 -11.90
CA ALA A 189 15.17 0.98 -13.28
C ALA A 189 16.39 0.20 -13.78
N VAL A 190 16.19 -0.65 -14.78
CA VAL A 190 17.29 -1.06 -15.66
C VAL A 190 17.71 0.26 -16.30
N SER A 191 18.90 0.74 -15.95
CA SER A 191 19.52 1.83 -16.66
C SER A 191 19.71 1.33 -18.09
N ASP A 192 18.85 1.75 -19.00
CA ASP A 192 19.12 1.63 -20.41
C ASP A 192 20.37 2.47 -20.68
N ALA A 193 21.48 1.75 -20.91
CA ALA A 193 22.75 2.30 -21.36
C ALA A 193 22.68 2.58 -22.86
#